data_d9d956edd7a4371ea32d56c23ccdc50c
#
_entry.id   d9d956edd7a4371ea32d56c23ccdc50c
#
_cell.length_a   1.000
_cell.length_b   1.000
_cell.length_c   1.000
_cell.angle_alpha   90.00
_cell.angle_beta   90.00
_cell.angle_gamma   90.00
#
_symmetry.space_group_name_H-M   'P 1'
#
loop_
_entity.id
_entity.type
_entity.pdbx_description
1 polymer ?
#
loop_
_entity_poly.entity_id
_entity_poly.type
_entity_poly.pdbx_seq_one_letter_code
_entity_poly.pdbx_strand_id
1 'polypeptide(L)'
;MNVMIPARTLLLLALAAPLQAASIYVPWPSQDALKTLQKEAFLCSLNNSPDQCEGVRQRADALMDHPRLPAICKDVLWSLVGEARVAATNSFQ
;
A
#
# COMPACT_ATOMS: atom_id res chain seq x y z
N MET A 1 -49.80 -15.72 5.68
CA MET A 1 -49.46 -15.19 4.38
C MET A 1 -48.57 -13.99 4.43
N ASN A 2 -48.98 -13.01 5.18
CA ASN A 2 -48.22 -11.77 5.23
C ASN A 2 -46.92 -11.89 6.00
N VAL A 3 -46.80 -12.96 6.73
CA VAL A 3 -45.61 -13.16 7.56
C VAL A 3 -44.33 -13.36 6.71
N MET A 4 -44.51 -13.91 5.51
CA MET A 4 -43.32 -14.19 4.69
C MET A 4 -42.63 -12.94 4.15
N ILE A 5 -43.40 -11.90 3.88
CA ILE A 5 -42.84 -10.68 3.33
C ILE A 5 -41.90 -9.98 4.33
N PRO A 6 -42.27 -9.78 5.59
CA PRO A 6 -41.36 -9.21 6.56
C PRO A 6 -40.11 -10.05 6.76
N ALA A 7 -40.26 -11.36 6.72
CA ALA A 7 -39.08 -12.23 6.89
C ALA A 7 -38.07 -12.06 5.75
N ARG A 8 -38.58 -11.91 4.54
CA ARG A 8 -37.68 -11.66 3.40
C ARG A 8 -36.96 -10.33 3.52
N THR A 9 -37.69 -9.31 3.94
CA THR A 9 -37.09 -7.99 4.12
C THR A 9 -35.99 -8.02 5.18
N LEU A 10 -36.23 -8.71 6.28
CA LEU A 10 -35.24 -8.84 7.33
C LEU A 10 -34.02 -9.59 6.85
N LEU A 11 -34.18 -10.59 6.02
CA LEU A 11 -33.09 -11.37 5.49
C LEU A 11 -32.19 -10.51 4.60
N LEU A 12 -32.78 -9.69 3.76
CA LEU A 12 -32.04 -8.82 2.89
C LEU A 12 -31.20 -7.78 3.68
N LEU A 13 -31.80 -7.24 4.74
CA LEU A 13 -31.11 -6.29 5.59
C LEU A 13 -29.91 -6.95 6.30
N ALA A 14 -30.09 -8.18 6.75
CA ALA A 14 -29.02 -8.91 7.42
C ALA A 14 -27.86 -9.19 6.48
N LEU A 15 -28.12 -9.44 5.21
CA LEU A 15 -27.07 -9.66 4.23
C LEU A 15 -26.31 -8.38 3.91
N ALA A 16 -26.99 -7.25 3.89
CA ALA A 16 -26.35 -5.98 3.58
C ALA A 16 -25.39 -5.52 4.68
N ALA A 17 -25.76 -5.70 5.95
CA ALA A 17 -24.96 -5.25 7.06
C ALA A 17 -23.57 -5.89 7.12
N PRO A 18 -23.38 -7.21 6.96
CA PRO A 18 -22.07 -7.80 6.97
C PRO A 18 -21.16 -7.31 5.85
N LEU A 19 -21.72 -7.05 4.67
CA LEU A 19 -20.92 -6.54 3.56
C LEU A 19 -20.34 -5.16 3.87
N GLN A 20 -21.13 -4.29 4.48
CA GLN A 20 -20.67 -2.98 4.86
C GLN A 20 -19.59 -3.06 5.95
N ALA A 21 -19.76 -3.95 6.90
CA ALA A 21 -18.79 -4.12 7.97
C ALA A 21 -17.49 -4.71 7.48
N ALA A 22 -17.54 -5.52 6.43
CA ALA A 22 -16.35 -6.18 5.92
C ALA A 22 -15.43 -5.27 5.12
N SER A 23 -15.89 -4.10 4.74
CA SER A 23 -15.16 -3.30 3.78
C SER A 23 -14.16 -2.39 4.45
N ILE A 24 -13.38 -2.76 5.53
CA ILE A 24 -12.90 -1.74 5.87
C ILE A 24 -11.77 -1.16 6.49
N TYR A 25 -11.17 -1.61 7.44
CA TYR A 25 -10.08 -0.93 8.11
C TYR A 25 -8.74 -1.42 7.56
N VAL A 26 -7.96 -0.51 6.98
CA VAL A 26 -6.58 -0.78 6.61
C VAL A 26 -5.71 0.02 7.58
N PRO A 27 -4.90 -0.63 8.42
CA PRO A 27 -4.06 0.10 9.36
C PRO A 27 -2.98 0.90 8.65
N TRP A 28 -2.49 1.95 9.30
CA TRP A 28 -1.36 2.71 8.79
C TRP A 28 -0.13 1.80 8.68
N PRO A 29 0.77 2.06 7.73
CA PRO A 29 2.04 1.36 7.70
C PRO A 29 2.79 1.55 9.01
N SER A 30 3.43 0.51 9.49
CA SER A 30 4.20 0.62 10.72
C SER A 30 5.45 1.47 10.51
N GLN A 31 5.95 2.05 11.60
CA GLN A 31 7.21 2.78 11.52
C GLN A 31 8.35 1.87 11.08
N ASP A 32 8.33 0.62 11.52
CA ASP A 32 9.36 -0.34 11.12
C ASP A 32 9.32 -0.61 9.62
N ALA A 33 8.13 -0.72 9.04
CA ALA A 33 8.00 -0.90 7.60
C ALA A 33 8.55 0.29 6.84
N LEU A 34 8.27 1.50 7.31
CA LEU A 34 8.75 2.72 6.66
C LEU A 34 10.27 2.86 6.81
N LYS A 35 10.80 2.53 7.98
CA LYS A 35 12.26 2.54 8.20
C LYS A 35 12.96 1.51 7.32
N THR A 36 12.37 0.34 7.17
CA THR A 36 12.91 -0.70 6.29
C THR A 36 12.96 -0.21 4.85
N LEU A 37 11.88 0.41 4.38
CA LEU A 37 11.86 0.96 3.03
C LEU A 37 12.94 2.04 2.85
N GLN A 38 13.08 2.92 3.83
CA GLN A 38 14.09 3.97 3.79
C GLN A 38 15.50 3.37 3.73
N LYS A 39 15.78 2.38 4.54
CA LYS A 39 17.07 1.70 4.55
C LYS A 39 17.35 1.03 3.21
N GLU A 40 16.36 0.36 2.65
CA GLU A 40 16.51 -0.33 1.38
C GLU A 40 16.70 0.64 0.23
N ALA A 41 16.01 1.78 0.26
CA ALA A 41 16.22 2.82 -0.73
C ALA A 41 17.65 3.35 -0.68
N PHE A 42 18.17 3.54 0.53
CA PHE A 42 19.56 3.95 0.71
C PHE A 42 20.53 2.90 0.16
N LEU A 43 20.28 1.63 0.45
CA LEU A 43 21.14 0.55 -0.04
C LEU A 43 21.04 0.39 -1.56
N CYS A 44 19.87 0.62 -2.15
CA CYS A 44 19.73 0.65 -3.60
C CYS A 44 20.69 1.68 -4.21
N SER A 45 20.70 2.87 -3.64
CA SER A 45 21.54 3.95 -4.10
C SER A 45 23.03 3.64 -3.87
N LEU A 46 23.36 3.14 -2.69
CA LEU A 46 24.74 2.91 -2.31
C LEU A 46 25.37 1.75 -3.06
N ASN A 47 24.68 0.63 -3.13
CA ASN A 47 25.21 -0.58 -3.74
C ASN A 47 24.92 -0.69 -5.23
N ASN A 48 24.00 0.13 -5.73
CA ASN A 48 23.57 0.10 -7.13
C ASN A 48 23.19 -1.32 -7.58
N SER A 49 22.49 -2.05 -6.70
CA SER A 49 22.14 -3.45 -6.92
C SER A 49 20.76 -3.58 -7.54
N PRO A 50 20.60 -4.36 -8.64
CA PRO A 50 19.29 -4.54 -9.26
C PRO A 50 18.25 -5.12 -8.33
N ASP A 51 18.64 -6.09 -7.50
CA ASP A 51 17.70 -6.77 -6.60
C ASP A 51 17.19 -5.82 -5.53
N GLN A 52 18.08 -5.04 -4.93
CA GLN A 52 17.69 -4.07 -3.91
C GLN A 52 16.82 -2.97 -4.48
N CYS A 53 17.18 -2.45 -5.65
CA CYS A 53 16.39 -1.39 -6.29
C CYS A 53 15.01 -1.88 -6.71
N GLU A 54 14.90 -3.11 -7.20
CA GLU A 54 13.61 -3.69 -7.55
C GLU A 54 12.74 -3.89 -6.30
N GLY A 55 13.34 -4.38 -5.21
CA GLY A 55 12.62 -4.55 -3.95
C GLY A 55 12.05 -3.23 -3.44
N VAL A 56 12.81 -2.15 -3.54
CA VAL A 56 12.36 -0.81 -3.16
C VAL A 56 11.16 -0.39 -4.01
N ARG A 57 11.24 -0.56 -5.32
CA ARG A 57 10.14 -0.18 -6.21
C ARG A 57 8.87 -0.95 -5.88
N GLN A 58 8.98 -2.25 -5.65
CA GLN A 58 7.82 -3.08 -5.32
C GLN A 58 7.17 -2.65 -4.03
N ARG A 59 7.96 -2.38 -3.00
CA ARG A 59 7.42 -1.96 -1.70
C ARG A 59 6.82 -0.57 -1.74
N ALA A 60 7.48 0.36 -2.42
CA ALA A 60 6.95 1.71 -2.56
C ALA A 60 5.64 1.70 -3.36
N ASP A 61 5.59 0.91 -4.42
CA ASP A 61 4.38 0.79 -5.24
C ASP A 61 3.21 0.23 -4.42
N ALA A 62 3.47 -0.79 -3.61
CA ALA A 62 2.44 -1.36 -2.75
C ALA A 62 1.92 -0.35 -1.73
N LEU A 63 2.80 0.50 -1.19
CA LEU A 63 2.38 1.54 -0.26
C LEU A 63 1.53 2.62 -0.90
N MET A 64 1.74 2.91 -2.18
CA MET A 64 0.91 3.89 -2.88
C MET A 64 -0.55 3.48 -2.97
N ASP A 65 -0.84 2.19 -2.88
CA ASP A 65 -2.21 1.69 -2.91
C ASP A 65 -2.91 1.83 -1.56
N HIS A 66 -2.21 2.29 -0.52
CA HIS A 66 -2.80 2.40 0.81
C HIS A 66 -3.89 3.48 0.81
N PRO A 67 -5.14 3.14 1.19
CA PRO A 67 -6.27 4.06 1.04
C PRO A 67 -6.20 5.27 1.95
N ARG A 68 -5.44 5.22 3.03
CA ARG A 68 -5.36 6.29 4.02
C ARG A 68 -4.11 7.12 3.91
N LEU A 69 -3.24 6.81 2.98
CA LEU A 69 -1.98 7.53 2.85
C LEU A 69 -2.22 8.93 2.28
N PRO A 70 -1.68 10.00 2.90
CA PRO A 70 -1.82 11.34 2.36
C PRO A 70 -1.21 11.50 0.97
N ALA A 71 -1.76 12.40 0.18
CA ALA A 71 -1.32 12.60 -1.19
C ALA A 71 0.17 12.96 -1.28
N ILE A 72 0.67 13.76 -0.35
CA ILE A 72 2.08 14.14 -0.37
C ILE A 72 2.99 12.93 -0.17
N CYS A 73 2.58 11.98 0.66
CA CYS A 73 3.35 10.73 0.83
C CYS A 73 3.31 9.90 -0.44
N LYS A 74 2.17 9.85 -1.11
CA LYS A 74 2.05 9.13 -2.37
C LYS A 74 2.93 9.74 -3.45
N ASP A 75 3.04 11.05 -3.48
CA ASP A 75 3.91 11.74 -4.43
C ASP A 75 5.39 11.39 -4.20
N VAL A 76 5.81 11.32 -2.94
CA VAL A 76 7.18 10.92 -2.60
C VAL A 76 7.44 9.47 -3.02
N LEU A 77 6.48 8.59 -2.76
CA LEU A 77 6.61 7.18 -3.15
C LEU A 77 6.63 7.02 -4.66
N TRP A 78 5.83 7.80 -5.37
CA TRP A 78 5.84 7.80 -6.83
C TRP A 78 7.21 8.18 -7.38
N SER A 79 7.82 9.22 -6.81
CA SER A 79 9.17 9.63 -7.18
C SER A 79 10.17 8.51 -6.90
N LEU A 80 10.04 7.86 -5.76
CA LEU A 80 10.93 6.76 -5.39
C LEU A 80 10.81 5.60 -6.37
N VAL A 81 9.60 5.24 -6.78
CA VAL A 81 9.39 4.18 -7.77
C VAL A 81 10.09 4.52 -9.09
N GLY A 82 10.05 5.78 -9.49
CA GLY A 82 10.69 6.20 -10.73
C GLY A 82 12.21 6.27 -10.64
N GLU A 83 12.74 6.56 -9.46
CA GLU A 83 14.17 6.83 -9.29
C GLU A 83 14.97 5.64 -8.76
N ALA A 84 14.35 4.67 -8.10
CA ALA A 84 15.04 3.51 -7.52
C ALA A 84 15.45 2.53 -8.62
N ARG A 85 16.49 2.86 -9.34
CA ARG A 85 16.97 2.08 -10.47
C ARG A 85 18.48 1.99 -10.42
N VAL A 86 19.01 0.95 -11.04
CA VAL A 86 20.45 0.84 -11.24
C VAL A 86 20.89 1.94 -12.20
N ALA A 87 21.89 2.71 -11.79
CA ALA A 87 22.45 3.77 -12.61
C ALA A 87 23.71 3.29 -13.31
N ALA A 88 23.95 3.82 -14.51
CA ALA A 88 25.18 3.52 -15.22
C ALA A 88 26.40 4.01 -14.44
N THR A 89 26.26 5.17 -13.77
CA THR A 89 27.27 5.72 -12.89
C THR A 89 26.62 6.05 -11.56
N ASN A 90 27.18 5.55 -10.48
CA ASN A 90 26.63 5.82 -9.15
C ASN A 90 27.31 7.06 -8.57
N SER A 91 26.57 8.16 -8.57
CA SER A 91 27.09 9.45 -8.10
C SER A 91 27.24 9.53 -6.59
N PHE A 92 26.79 8.53 -5.87
CA PHE A 92 26.95 8.48 -4.42
C PHE A 92 28.40 8.26 -4.03
N GLN A 93 29.17 7.77 -4.92
CA GLN A 93 30.58 7.58 -4.69
C GLN A 93 31.34 8.85 -5.02
#